data_14e65cb1a47e64f42d2dec3281a7ca0e
#
_entry.id   14e65cb1a47e64f42d2dec3281a7ca0e
#
_cell.length_a   1.000
_cell.length_b   1.000
_cell.length_c   1.000
_cell.angle_alpha   90.00
_cell.angle_beta   90.00
_cell.angle_gamma   90.00
#
_symmetry.space_group_name_H-M   'P 1'
#
loop_
_entity.id
_entity.type
_entity.pdbx_description
1 polymer ?
#
loop_
_entity_poly.entity_id
_entity_poly.type
_entity_poly.pdbx_seq_one_letter_code
_entity_poly.pdbx_strand_id
1 'polypeptide(L)'
;AVWEIPAERMKMKRPHLVPLSTQALEIVQQLKVMSGQYPLVFPGRNDPRKTMSEASINQVFKRIGYTGRVTGHGFRHTMSTILHEEGFNTAWIETQLAHVDKNAIRGTYNHALYLEGRREMMQWYADYINANHNSCISLLVNATK
;
A
#
# COMPACT_ATOMS: atom_id res chain seq x y z
N ALA A 1 6.97 6.93 -10.08
CA ALA A 1 6.99 5.52 -10.47
C ALA A 1 5.58 4.93 -10.44
N VAL A 2 5.35 3.87 -11.21
CA VAL A 2 4.07 3.14 -11.26
C VAL A 2 4.37 1.66 -11.20
N TRP A 3 3.64 0.95 -10.34
CA TRP A 3 3.63 -0.49 -10.29
C TRP A 3 2.43 -1.01 -11.07
N GLU A 4 2.69 -1.82 -12.08
CA GLU A 4 1.66 -2.48 -12.87
C GLU A 4 1.42 -3.89 -12.33
N ILE A 5 0.18 -4.15 -11.93
CA ILE A 5 -0.26 -5.49 -11.51
C ILE A 5 -0.99 -6.11 -12.70
N PRO A 6 -0.48 -7.20 -13.26
CA PRO A 6 -1.07 -7.82 -14.45
C PRO A 6 -2.43 -8.44 -14.15
N ALA A 7 -3.28 -8.54 -15.17
CA ALA A 7 -4.66 -9.01 -15.07
C ALA A 7 -4.80 -10.40 -14.41
N GLU A 8 -3.83 -11.28 -14.64
CA GLU A 8 -3.82 -12.66 -14.13
C GLU A 8 -3.74 -12.69 -12.59
N ARG A 9 -3.13 -11.65 -11.99
CA ARG A 9 -3.00 -11.49 -10.53
C ARG A 9 -4.16 -10.76 -9.89
N MET A 10 -5.04 -10.18 -10.70
CA MET A 10 -6.20 -9.41 -10.20
C MET A 10 -7.45 -10.27 -10.20
N LYS A 11 -8.23 -10.18 -9.09
CA LYS A 11 -9.51 -10.90 -8.97
C LYS A 11 -10.46 -10.62 -10.13
N MET A 12 -10.47 -9.38 -10.63
CA MET A 12 -11.36 -8.92 -11.71
C MET A 12 -10.75 -9.13 -13.11
N LYS A 13 -9.60 -9.82 -13.22
CA LYS A 13 -8.93 -10.08 -14.51
C LYS A 13 -8.71 -8.81 -15.36
N ARG A 14 -8.41 -7.69 -14.71
CA ARG A 14 -8.03 -6.41 -15.34
C ARG A 14 -6.72 -5.93 -14.75
N PRO A 15 -5.78 -5.37 -15.53
CA PRO A 15 -4.55 -4.83 -15.01
C PRO A 15 -4.83 -3.67 -14.06
N HIS A 16 -3.99 -3.49 -13.05
CA HIS A 16 -4.13 -2.41 -12.09
C HIS A 16 -2.84 -1.61 -11.98
N LEU A 17 -2.93 -0.31 -12.22
CA LEU A 17 -1.80 0.62 -12.11
C LEU A 17 -1.81 1.25 -10.72
N VAL A 18 -0.70 1.12 -10.00
CA VAL A 18 -0.52 1.65 -8.64
C VAL A 18 0.57 2.71 -8.68
N PRO A 19 0.23 4.02 -8.56
CA PRO A 19 1.25 5.04 -8.41
C PRO A 19 1.94 4.87 -7.06
N LEU A 20 3.27 4.91 -7.08
CA LEU A 20 4.10 4.80 -5.89
C LEU A 20 4.52 6.19 -5.42
N SER A 21 4.37 6.47 -4.14
CA SER A 21 4.97 7.63 -3.49
C SER A 21 6.50 7.51 -3.45
N THR A 22 7.19 8.60 -3.19
CA THR A 22 8.65 8.63 -3.04
C THR A 22 9.09 7.64 -1.96
N GLN A 23 8.45 7.64 -0.80
CA GLN A 23 8.76 6.75 0.31
C GLN A 23 8.52 5.27 -0.03
N ALA A 24 7.42 4.97 -0.73
CA ALA A 24 7.16 3.60 -1.17
C ALA A 24 8.21 3.12 -2.19
N LEU A 25 8.65 4.00 -3.10
CA LEU A 25 9.70 3.68 -4.05
C LEU A 25 11.04 3.42 -3.37
N GLU A 26 11.41 4.22 -2.38
CA GLU A 26 12.62 4.03 -1.57
C GLU A 26 12.61 2.68 -0.85
N ILE A 27 11.48 2.30 -0.25
CA ILE A 27 11.32 0.98 0.39
C ILE A 27 11.50 -0.15 -0.64
N VAL A 28 10.90 -0.04 -1.83
CA VAL A 28 11.06 -1.05 -2.89
C VAL A 28 12.51 -1.13 -3.37
N GLN A 29 13.22 -0.01 -3.47
CA GLN A 29 14.63 0.01 -3.83
C GLN A 29 15.52 -0.67 -2.77
N GLN A 30 15.25 -0.42 -1.47
CA GLN A 30 15.94 -1.10 -0.38
C GLN A 30 15.67 -2.61 -0.39
N LEU A 31 14.43 -3.02 -0.61
CA LEU A 31 14.06 -4.42 -0.75
C LEU A 31 14.76 -5.09 -1.95
N LYS A 32 14.96 -4.37 -3.05
CA LYS A 32 15.71 -4.85 -4.20
C LYS A 32 17.16 -5.18 -3.86
N VAL A 33 17.80 -4.41 -2.99
CA VAL A 33 19.15 -4.70 -2.50
C VAL A 33 19.16 -6.00 -1.68
N MET A 34 18.13 -6.24 -0.89
CA MET A 34 18.04 -7.41 0.00
C MET A 34 17.62 -8.69 -0.75
N SER A 35 16.71 -8.59 -1.70
CA SER A 35 16.07 -9.74 -2.36
C SER A 35 16.24 -9.77 -3.88
N GLY A 36 17.00 -8.86 -4.47
CA GLY A 36 17.14 -8.69 -5.92
C GLY A 36 17.77 -9.87 -6.66
N GLN A 37 18.39 -10.81 -5.95
CA GLN A 37 18.85 -12.09 -6.49
C GLN A 37 17.69 -13.08 -6.76
N TYR A 38 16.50 -12.81 -6.27
CA TYR A 38 15.30 -13.64 -6.44
C TYR A 38 14.31 -12.98 -7.41
N PRO A 39 13.47 -13.75 -8.08
CA PRO A 39 12.45 -13.22 -9.00
C PRO A 39 11.29 -12.51 -8.29
N LEU A 40 11.25 -12.55 -6.96
CA LEU A 40 10.18 -12.00 -6.12
C LEU A 40 10.74 -10.98 -5.13
N VAL A 41 10.03 -9.88 -4.93
CA VAL A 41 10.35 -8.86 -3.91
C VAL A 41 10.26 -9.46 -2.51
N PHE A 42 9.26 -10.32 -2.29
CA PHE A 42 9.03 -11.04 -1.03
C PHE A 42 9.10 -12.55 -1.28
N PRO A 43 10.31 -13.12 -1.35
CA PRO A 43 10.49 -14.55 -1.53
C PRO A 43 10.06 -15.33 -0.29
N GLY A 44 9.60 -16.55 -0.52
CA GLY A 44 9.27 -17.48 0.55
C GLY A 44 10.52 -17.94 1.30
N ARG A 45 10.40 -18.13 2.61
CA ARG A 45 11.53 -18.53 3.47
C ARG A 45 12.13 -19.88 3.08
N ASN A 46 11.27 -20.84 2.74
CA ASN A 46 11.69 -22.22 2.47
C ASN A 46 11.97 -22.48 0.98
N ASP A 47 11.35 -21.70 0.09
CA ASP A 47 11.56 -21.77 -1.36
C ASP A 47 11.49 -20.33 -1.92
N PRO A 48 12.64 -19.73 -2.25
CA PRO A 48 12.69 -18.35 -2.76
C PRO A 48 12.00 -18.14 -4.12
N ARG A 49 11.65 -19.19 -4.84
CA ARG A 49 10.89 -19.12 -6.09
C ARG A 49 9.39 -18.97 -5.86
N LYS A 50 8.92 -19.19 -4.63
CA LYS A 50 7.53 -19.02 -4.22
C LYS A 50 7.37 -17.72 -3.44
N THR A 51 6.16 -17.17 -3.47
CA THR A 51 5.83 -15.98 -2.68
C THR A 51 5.84 -16.27 -1.19
N MET A 52 6.16 -15.27 -0.39
CA MET A 52 5.91 -15.28 1.05
C MET A 52 4.44 -15.58 1.34
N SER A 53 4.17 -16.29 2.43
CA SER A 53 2.79 -16.59 2.86
C SER A 53 2.01 -15.30 3.17
N GLU A 54 0.74 -15.24 2.77
CA GLU A 54 -0.17 -14.14 3.11
C GLU A 54 -0.29 -13.90 4.61
N ALA A 55 -0.17 -14.95 5.42
CA ALA A 55 -0.18 -14.85 6.87
C ALA A 55 1.08 -14.17 7.46
N SER A 56 2.16 -14.02 6.70
CA SER A 56 3.46 -13.56 7.22
C SER A 56 3.38 -12.16 7.81
N ILE A 57 2.65 -11.24 7.21
CA ILE A 57 2.47 -9.87 7.73
C ILE A 57 1.80 -9.90 9.11
N ASN A 58 0.72 -10.68 9.25
CA ASN A 58 0.01 -10.80 10.53
C ASN A 58 0.89 -11.50 11.59
N GLN A 59 1.78 -12.42 11.20
CA GLN A 59 2.75 -13.03 12.11
C GLN A 59 3.80 -12.01 12.61
N VAL A 60 4.21 -11.05 11.77
CA VAL A 60 5.06 -9.94 12.21
C VAL A 60 4.34 -9.13 13.27
N PHE A 61 3.09 -8.71 13.04
CA PHE A 61 2.31 -7.96 14.03
C PHE A 61 2.16 -8.72 15.34
N LYS A 62 1.95 -10.03 15.29
CA LYS A 62 1.91 -10.88 16.48
C LYS A 62 3.22 -10.84 17.26
N ARG A 63 4.37 -10.94 16.58
CA ARG A 63 5.70 -10.95 17.21
C ARG A 63 6.05 -9.63 17.90
N ILE A 64 5.60 -8.51 17.35
CA ILE A 64 5.83 -7.17 17.92
C ILE A 64 4.73 -6.73 18.91
N GLY A 65 3.85 -7.65 19.35
CA GLY A 65 2.87 -7.40 20.41
C GLY A 65 1.56 -6.74 19.95
N TYR A 66 1.29 -6.69 18.64
CA TYR A 66 0.07 -6.08 18.09
C TYR A 66 -1.03 -7.10 17.73
N THR A 67 -1.01 -8.28 18.35
CA THR A 67 -2.05 -9.31 18.14
C THR A 67 -3.44 -8.75 18.43
N GLY A 68 -4.36 -8.90 17.48
CA GLY A 68 -5.75 -8.43 17.61
C GLY A 68 -5.94 -6.90 17.55
N ARG A 69 -4.86 -6.12 17.47
CA ARG A 69 -4.90 -4.65 17.41
C ARG A 69 -4.79 -4.13 15.98
N VAL A 70 -4.00 -4.78 15.15
CA VAL A 70 -3.80 -4.41 13.73
C VAL A 70 -3.78 -5.65 12.85
N THR A 71 -4.20 -5.46 11.61
CA THR A 71 -4.11 -6.46 10.53
C THR A 71 -3.67 -5.77 9.24
N GLY A 72 -3.11 -6.53 8.30
CA GLY A 72 -2.78 -5.99 6.97
C GLY A 72 -4.02 -5.37 6.28
N HIS A 73 -5.20 -5.97 6.46
CA HIS A 73 -6.45 -5.43 5.92
C HIS A 73 -6.90 -4.15 6.66
N GLY A 74 -6.63 -4.05 7.96
CA GLY A 74 -6.92 -2.85 8.76
C GLY A 74 -6.21 -1.60 8.22
N PHE A 75 -4.97 -1.70 7.79
CA PHE A 75 -4.26 -0.56 7.18
C PHE A 75 -4.94 -0.05 5.91
N ARG A 76 -5.53 -0.93 5.11
CA ARG A 76 -6.31 -0.55 3.94
C ARG A 76 -7.55 0.26 4.33
N HIS A 77 -8.26 -0.15 5.38
CA HIS A 77 -9.40 0.61 5.90
C HIS A 77 -8.98 1.97 6.46
N THR A 78 -7.90 2.00 7.26
CA THR A 78 -7.37 3.25 7.81
C THR A 78 -7.00 4.25 6.70
N MET A 79 -6.30 3.80 5.66
CA MET A 79 -5.98 4.64 4.51
C MET A 79 -7.26 5.19 3.86
N SER A 80 -8.25 4.33 3.60
CA SER A 80 -9.52 4.75 3.00
C SER A 80 -10.23 5.81 3.85
N THR A 81 -10.31 5.60 5.16
CA THR A 81 -10.96 6.53 6.08
C THR A 81 -10.26 7.89 6.06
N ILE A 82 -8.94 7.92 6.27
CA ILE A 82 -8.16 9.16 6.29
C ILE A 82 -8.32 9.93 4.97
N LEU A 83 -8.21 9.26 3.83
CA LEU A 83 -8.32 9.93 2.53
C LEU A 83 -9.73 10.50 2.28
N HIS A 84 -10.78 9.84 2.77
CA HIS A 84 -12.14 10.39 2.68
C HIS A 84 -12.34 11.57 3.63
N GLU A 85 -11.83 11.52 4.85
CA GLU A 85 -11.90 12.60 5.83
C GLU A 85 -11.16 13.84 5.36
N GLU A 86 -10.05 13.67 4.66
CA GLU A 86 -9.28 14.75 4.03
C GLU A 86 -9.87 15.28 2.73
N GLY A 87 -11.01 14.72 2.29
CA GLY A 87 -11.77 15.21 1.14
C GLY A 87 -11.23 14.84 -0.22
N PHE A 88 -10.37 13.82 -0.31
CA PHE A 88 -9.91 13.32 -1.61
C PHE A 88 -11.06 12.72 -2.43
N ASN A 89 -10.92 12.79 -3.75
CA ASN A 89 -11.93 12.28 -4.67
C ASN A 89 -12.19 10.78 -4.44
N THR A 90 -13.43 10.42 -4.10
CA THR A 90 -13.85 9.04 -3.83
C THR A 90 -13.52 8.09 -4.98
N ALA A 91 -13.63 8.54 -6.25
CA ALA A 91 -13.29 7.70 -7.39
C ALA A 91 -11.78 7.36 -7.44
N TRP A 92 -10.91 8.25 -6.96
CA TRP A 92 -9.47 7.98 -6.84
C TRP A 92 -9.20 6.95 -5.75
N ILE A 93 -9.86 7.09 -4.60
CA ILE A 93 -9.71 6.17 -3.46
C ILE A 93 -10.19 4.77 -3.86
N GLU A 94 -11.38 4.66 -4.43
CA GLU A 94 -11.95 3.38 -4.86
C GLU A 94 -11.10 2.70 -5.95
N THR A 95 -10.59 3.50 -6.91
CA THR A 95 -9.67 3.00 -7.93
C THR A 95 -8.36 2.53 -7.32
N GLN A 96 -7.78 3.28 -6.37
CA GLN A 96 -6.55 2.88 -5.66
C GLN A 96 -6.73 1.58 -4.90
N LEU A 97 -7.90 1.38 -4.33
CA LEU A 97 -8.27 0.17 -3.61
C LEU A 97 -8.68 -0.98 -4.53
N ALA A 98 -8.67 -0.80 -5.84
CA ALA A 98 -9.17 -1.77 -6.82
C ALA A 98 -10.60 -2.26 -6.50
N HIS A 99 -11.43 -1.39 -5.92
CA HIS A 99 -12.84 -1.68 -5.71
C HIS A 99 -13.57 -1.65 -7.05
N VAL A 100 -14.57 -2.52 -7.17
CA VAL A 100 -15.38 -2.59 -8.39
C VAL A 100 -16.35 -1.43 -8.40
N ASP A 101 -16.24 -0.54 -9.37
CA ASP A 101 -17.32 0.40 -9.65
C ASP A 101 -18.55 -0.39 -10.14
N LYS A 102 -19.65 -0.32 -9.39
CA LYS A 102 -20.91 -0.99 -9.72
C LYS A 102 -21.54 -0.43 -11.01
N ASN A 103 -21.10 0.73 -11.46
CA ASN A 103 -21.48 1.31 -12.74
C ASN A 103 -20.53 0.82 -13.84
N ALA A 104 -20.87 -0.33 -14.43
CA ALA A 104 -20.07 -1.02 -15.45
C ALA A 104 -19.65 -0.16 -16.66
N ILE A 105 -20.35 0.91 -16.96
CA ILE A 105 -20.07 1.82 -18.07
C ILE A 105 -18.82 2.67 -17.81
N ARG A 106 -18.52 3.04 -16.57
CA ARG A 106 -17.29 3.77 -16.20
C ARG A 106 -16.07 2.85 -16.06
N GLY A 107 -16.29 1.56 -15.78
CA GLY A 107 -15.22 0.60 -15.51
C GLY A 107 -14.37 0.22 -16.72
N THR A 108 -14.81 0.49 -17.94
CA THR A 108 -14.16 -0.02 -19.17
C THR A 108 -13.00 0.86 -19.66
N TYR A 109 -12.96 2.16 -19.31
CA TYR A 109 -11.99 3.13 -19.86
C TYR A 109 -11.03 3.77 -18.84
N ASN A 110 -11.03 3.38 -17.54
CA ASN A 110 -10.58 4.30 -16.50
C ASN A 110 -9.30 3.95 -15.75
N HIS A 111 -8.51 2.95 -16.16
CA HIS A 111 -7.28 2.64 -15.41
C HIS A 111 -6.20 3.75 -15.48
N ALA A 112 -6.18 4.53 -16.55
CA ALA A 112 -5.27 5.67 -16.72
C ALA A 112 -5.87 7.03 -16.29
N LEU A 113 -7.20 7.16 -16.24
CA LEU A 113 -7.89 8.45 -16.10
C LEU A 113 -7.66 9.16 -14.77
N TYR A 114 -7.33 8.43 -13.70
CA TYR A 114 -7.10 9.05 -12.39
C TYR A 114 -5.64 8.92 -11.92
N LEU A 115 -4.71 8.54 -12.80
CA LEU A 115 -3.35 8.19 -12.38
C LEU A 115 -2.63 9.37 -11.73
N GLU A 116 -2.75 10.57 -12.30
CA GLU A 116 -2.09 11.77 -11.73
C GLU A 116 -2.72 12.17 -10.39
N GLY A 117 -4.04 12.27 -10.30
CA GLY A 117 -4.69 12.57 -9.02
C GLY A 117 -4.43 11.52 -7.95
N ARG A 118 -4.37 10.25 -8.33
CA ARG A 118 -3.97 9.16 -7.42
C ARG A 118 -2.50 9.25 -7.01
N ARG A 119 -1.62 9.74 -7.88
CA ARG A 119 -0.22 9.99 -7.55
C ARG A 119 -0.08 11.06 -6.46
N GLU A 120 -0.77 12.17 -6.63
CA GLU A 120 -0.81 13.25 -5.64
C GLU A 120 -1.39 12.77 -4.31
N MET A 121 -2.52 12.07 -4.35
CA MET A 121 -3.17 11.50 -3.18
C MET A 121 -2.26 10.52 -2.42
N MET A 122 -1.58 9.63 -3.11
CA MET A 122 -0.68 8.64 -2.49
C MET A 122 0.60 9.28 -1.95
N GLN A 123 1.10 10.34 -2.60
CA GLN A 123 2.23 11.11 -2.06
C GLN A 123 1.82 11.84 -0.79
N TRP A 124 0.67 12.53 -0.81
CA TRP A 124 0.13 13.18 0.38
C TRP A 124 -0.05 12.19 1.54
N TYR A 125 -0.61 11.01 1.29
CA TYR A 125 -0.80 10.00 2.33
C TYR A 125 0.53 9.51 2.93
N ALA A 126 1.54 9.33 2.11
CA ALA A 126 2.87 8.94 2.58
C ALA A 126 3.53 10.04 3.43
N ASP A 127 3.37 11.31 3.05
CA ASP A 127 3.85 12.46 3.81
C ASP A 127 3.10 12.60 5.14
N TYR A 128 1.80 12.37 5.15
CA TYR A 128 0.97 12.33 6.35
C TYR A 128 1.46 11.26 7.35
N ILE A 129 1.76 10.05 6.88
CA ILE A 129 2.30 8.98 7.72
C ILE A 129 3.65 9.42 8.33
N ASN A 130 4.55 9.98 7.53
CA ASN A 130 5.87 10.40 7.98
C ASN A 130 5.78 11.54 9.01
N ALA A 131 4.89 12.51 8.81
CA ALA A 131 4.68 13.61 9.75
C ALA A 131 4.21 13.09 11.12
N ASN A 132 3.25 12.16 11.12
CA ASN A 132 2.74 11.55 12.36
C ASN A 132 3.79 10.66 13.04
N HIS A 133 4.61 9.93 12.29
CA HIS A 133 5.71 9.15 12.83
C HIS A 133 6.74 10.03 13.55
N ASN A 134 7.16 11.12 12.93
CA ASN A 134 8.13 12.06 13.51
C ASN A 134 7.57 12.76 14.77
N SER A 135 6.29 13.09 14.78
CA SER A 135 5.61 13.66 15.96
C SER A 135 5.60 12.68 17.13
N CYS A 136 5.33 11.39 16.90
CA CYS A 136 5.39 10.36 17.93
C CYS A 136 6.79 10.20 18.51
N ILE A 137 7.83 10.19 17.67
CA ILE A 137 9.23 10.08 18.14
C ILE A 137 9.60 11.30 19.01
N SER A 138 9.26 12.50 18.59
CA SER A 138 9.57 13.73 19.35
C SER A 138 8.91 13.73 20.74
N LEU A 139 7.68 13.25 20.86
CA LEU A 139 6.97 13.10 22.13
C LEU A 139 7.65 12.07 23.04
N LEU A 140 8.09 10.94 22.50
CA LEU A 140 8.81 9.93 23.29
C LEU A 140 10.15 10.43 23.80
N VAL A 141 10.92 11.13 22.99
CA VAL A 141 12.22 11.73 23.39
C VAL A 141 12.06 12.77 24.48
N ASN A 142 10.98 13.57 24.44
CA ASN A 142 10.70 14.59 25.44
C ASN A 142 10.16 14.00 26.76
N ALA A 143 9.48 12.85 26.72
CA ALA A 143 8.97 12.15 27.91
C ALA A 143 10.06 11.40 28.71
N THR A 144 11.25 11.22 28.13
CA THR A 144 12.40 10.52 28.77
C THR A 144 13.44 11.48 29.36
N LYS A 145 13.20 12.77 29.32
CA LYS A 145 13.98 13.82 30.03
C LYS A 145 13.30 14.22 31.32
#